data_ca66d62b5176cec5e116a58b7efe7318
#
_entry.id   ca66d62b5176cec5e116a58b7efe7318
#
_cell.length_a   1.000
_cell.length_b   1.000
_cell.length_c   1.000
_cell.angle_alpha   90.00
_cell.angle_beta   90.00
_cell.angle_gamma   90.00
#
_symmetry.space_group_name_H-M   'P 1'
#
loop_
_entity.id
_entity.type
_entity.pdbx_description
1 polymer ?
#
loop_
_entity_poly.entity_id
_entity_poly.type
_entity_poly.pdbx_seq_one_letter_code
_entity_poly.pdbx_strand_id
1 'polypeptide(L)'
;VYLHGIADMHGIEEIPMSFHTLLGQRFNLIAPAHPGCAKSEENENIDTIDDVVFHYLRLFDSLDLNTFSLAGSSFGAWIAAEIAVRHPERLEKLVLIGPTGLSVPGHYIEDIFWYAQPDDGVRYDGLRNLLFSEATSEVGLRMFPDKKDTIDREIAKYKVFRFANLIGFKPPYLHNPKLKARLDRYKKSVLIIWGKQDSLVPQSHVDAYKDTFPRGKLITIKHCGHSLIAEDPKTIAKTVETFVTD
;
A
#
# COMPACT_ATOMS: atom_id res chain seq x y z
N VAL A 1 -11.40 -5.24 4.75
CA VAL A 1 -10.11 -5.85 4.36
C VAL A 1 -9.05 -4.78 4.21
N TYR A 2 -7.81 -5.06 4.60
CA TYR A 2 -6.66 -4.17 4.40
C TYR A 2 -5.52 -4.91 3.67
N LEU A 3 -4.96 -4.29 2.63
CA LEU A 3 -3.82 -4.80 1.86
C LEU A 3 -2.60 -3.92 2.12
N HIS A 4 -1.51 -4.53 2.61
CA HIS A 4 -0.31 -3.82 3.02
C HIS A 4 0.54 -3.28 1.85
N GLY A 5 1.38 -2.29 2.13
CA GLY A 5 2.38 -1.76 1.20
C GLY A 5 3.70 -2.52 1.22
N ILE A 6 4.64 -2.07 0.38
CA ILE A 6 6.00 -2.67 0.28
C ILE A 6 6.79 -2.44 1.58
N ALA A 7 6.70 -1.25 2.14
CA ALA A 7 7.41 -0.86 3.36
C ALA A 7 6.49 -0.86 4.59
N ASP A 8 5.52 -1.75 4.63
CA ASP A 8 4.58 -1.89 5.73
C ASP A 8 5.06 -3.00 6.67
N MET A 9 5.24 -2.67 7.96
CA MET A 9 5.73 -3.63 8.96
C MET A 9 4.85 -4.87 9.10
N HIS A 10 3.53 -4.75 8.80
CA HIS A 10 2.63 -5.90 8.80
C HIS A 10 3.08 -7.00 7.82
N GLY A 11 3.58 -6.61 6.65
CA GLY A 11 4.13 -7.56 5.67
C GLY A 11 5.51 -8.11 6.06
N ILE A 12 6.20 -7.45 6.99
CA ILE A 12 7.55 -7.80 7.43
C ILE A 12 7.52 -8.63 8.72
N GLU A 13 6.82 -8.19 9.75
CA GLU A 13 6.92 -8.75 11.11
C GLU A 13 5.69 -9.52 11.58
N GLU A 14 4.60 -9.57 10.84
CA GLU A 14 3.30 -10.12 11.26
C GLU A 14 2.73 -9.52 12.55
N ILE A 15 3.27 -8.41 12.99
CA ILE A 15 2.82 -7.73 14.19
C ILE A 15 1.80 -6.68 13.78
N PRO A 16 0.61 -6.65 14.39
CA PRO A 16 -0.34 -5.58 14.14
C PRO A 16 0.29 -4.23 14.46
N MET A 17 0.41 -3.35 13.47
CA MET A 17 0.77 -1.97 13.73
C MET A 17 -0.33 -1.27 14.51
N SER A 18 -0.01 -0.14 15.16
CA SER A 18 -1.01 0.67 15.88
C SER A 18 -2.23 1.02 15.02
N PHE A 19 -2.02 1.25 13.73
CA PHE A 19 -3.10 1.46 12.75
C PHE A 19 -4.08 0.28 12.70
N HIS A 20 -3.59 -0.96 12.59
CA HIS A 20 -4.43 -2.16 12.56
C HIS A 20 -5.17 -2.37 13.88
N THR A 21 -4.47 -2.15 15.00
CA THR A 21 -5.07 -2.26 16.34
C THR A 21 -6.23 -1.28 16.51
N LEU A 22 -6.06 -0.03 16.07
CA LEU A 22 -7.10 1.00 16.13
C LEU A 22 -8.32 0.64 15.26
N LEU A 23 -8.09 0.18 14.04
CA LEU A 23 -9.19 -0.26 13.16
C LEU A 23 -9.88 -1.52 13.70
N GLY A 24 -9.12 -2.47 14.25
CA GLY A 24 -9.65 -3.71 14.83
C GLY A 24 -10.55 -3.50 16.05
N GLN A 25 -10.48 -2.34 16.72
CA GLN A 25 -11.41 -1.95 17.77
C GLN A 25 -12.82 -1.59 17.25
N ARG A 26 -12.94 -1.29 15.96
CA ARG A 26 -14.17 -0.80 15.32
C ARG A 26 -14.72 -1.72 14.25
N PHE A 27 -13.85 -2.51 13.62
CA PHE A 27 -14.18 -3.37 12.50
C PHE A 27 -13.67 -4.80 12.70
N ASN A 28 -14.33 -5.75 12.09
CA ASN A 28 -13.73 -7.06 11.87
C ASN A 28 -12.66 -6.93 10.77
N LEU A 29 -11.41 -6.66 11.18
CA LEU A 29 -10.32 -6.36 10.27
C LEU A 29 -9.64 -7.65 9.80
N ILE A 30 -9.59 -7.83 8.49
CA ILE A 30 -8.84 -8.89 7.81
C ILE A 30 -7.67 -8.21 7.08
N ALA A 31 -6.45 -8.51 7.49
CA ALA A 31 -5.22 -7.96 6.93
C ALA A 31 -4.27 -9.10 6.52
N PRO A 32 -4.48 -9.73 5.36
CA PRO A 32 -3.61 -10.80 4.89
C PRO A 32 -2.23 -10.26 4.50
N ALA A 33 -1.17 -11.02 4.78
CA ALA A 33 0.12 -10.78 4.17
C ALA A 33 0.10 -11.23 2.71
N HIS A 34 0.80 -10.49 1.83
CA HIS A 34 0.94 -10.89 0.42
C HIS A 34 1.60 -12.27 0.28
N PRO A 35 1.37 -12.98 -0.83
CA PRO A 35 2.02 -14.27 -1.10
C PRO A 35 3.54 -14.18 -0.93
N GLY A 36 4.10 -15.10 -0.15
CA GLY A 36 5.52 -15.13 0.20
C GLY A 36 5.98 -14.11 1.25
N CYS A 37 5.11 -13.18 1.71
CA CYS A 37 5.42 -12.22 2.76
C CYS A 37 5.04 -12.77 4.13
N ALA A 38 5.78 -12.35 5.16
CA ALA A 38 5.60 -12.81 6.53
C ALA A 38 5.50 -14.35 6.60
N LYS A 39 4.36 -14.93 7.06
CA LYS A 39 4.10 -16.39 7.06
C LYS A 39 3.22 -16.87 5.91
N SER A 40 2.82 -15.99 5.00
CA SER A 40 2.08 -16.42 3.82
C SER A 40 2.96 -17.29 2.92
N GLU A 41 2.39 -18.40 2.46
CA GLU A 41 3.06 -19.27 1.49
C GLU A 41 3.33 -18.55 0.18
N GLU A 42 4.43 -18.89 -0.48
CA GLU A 42 4.71 -18.42 -1.84
C GLU A 42 3.71 -19.05 -2.82
N ASN A 43 3.36 -18.31 -3.85
CA ASN A 43 2.57 -18.82 -4.97
C ASN A 43 3.35 -18.55 -6.26
N GLU A 44 3.99 -19.58 -6.80
CA GLU A 44 4.83 -19.50 -8.00
C GLU A 44 4.06 -19.15 -9.27
N ASN A 45 2.73 -19.22 -9.25
CA ASN A 45 1.87 -18.86 -10.38
C ASN A 45 1.51 -17.36 -10.41
N ILE A 46 2.11 -16.54 -9.56
CA ILE A 46 1.87 -15.10 -9.51
C ILE A 46 3.08 -14.37 -10.10
N ASP A 47 2.90 -13.77 -11.27
CA ASP A 47 3.91 -12.93 -11.93
C ASP A 47 3.34 -11.64 -12.54
N THR A 48 2.02 -11.44 -12.45
CA THR A 48 1.33 -10.25 -12.94
C THR A 48 0.38 -9.68 -11.89
N ILE A 49 -0.01 -8.41 -12.08
CA ILE A 49 -1.03 -7.78 -11.21
C ILE A 49 -2.39 -8.50 -11.33
N ASP A 50 -2.71 -9.08 -12.47
CA ASP A 50 -3.93 -9.85 -12.68
C ASP A 50 -3.94 -11.12 -11.80
N ASP A 51 -2.82 -11.83 -11.70
CA ASP A 51 -2.69 -13.02 -10.85
C ASP A 51 -2.88 -12.67 -9.36
N VAL A 52 -2.30 -11.52 -8.93
CA VAL A 52 -2.51 -11.01 -7.57
C VAL A 52 -3.98 -10.73 -7.30
N VAL A 53 -4.67 -10.09 -8.24
CA VAL A 53 -6.12 -9.83 -8.11
C VAL A 53 -6.89 -11.15 -7.97
N PHE A 54 -6.64 -12.13 -8.84
CA PHE A 54 -7.30 -13.44 -8.78
C PHE A 54 -6.96 -14.22 -7.50
N HIS A 55 -5.72 -14.11 -7.00
CA HIS A 55 -5.35 -14.67 -5.71
C HIS A 55 -6.22 -14.11 -4.58
N TYR A 56 -6.37 -12.77 -4.52
CA TYR A 56 -7.20 -12.14 -3.50
C TYR A 56 -8.68 -12.45 -3.65
N LEU A 57 -9.21 -12.52 -4.86
CA LEU A 57 -10.60 -12.91 -5.09
C LEU A 57 -10.87 -14.32 -4.55
N ARG A 58 -9.97 -15.29 -4.81
CA ARG A 58 -10.07 -16.64 -4.25
C ARG A 58 -9.98 -16.64 -2.71
N LEU A 59 -9.10 -15.83 -2.13
CA LEU A 59 -9.04 -15.66 -0.68
C LEU A 59 -10.36 -15.13 -0.12
N PHE A 60 -10.93 -14.11 -0.74
CA PHE A 60 -12.20 -13.53 -0.30
C PHE A 60 -13.35 -14.53 -0.43
N ASP A 61 -13.36 -15.34 -1.47
CA ASP A 61 -14.34 -16.44 -1.64
C ASP A 61 -14.18 -17.51 -0.54
N SER A 62 -12.94 -17.89 -0.21
CA SER A 62 -12.66 -18.87 0.83
C SER A 62 -13.03 -18.39 2.24
N LEU A 63 -13.14 -17.07 2.43
CA LEU A 63 -13.56 -16.42 3.67
C LEU A 63 -15.05 -16.02 3.66
N ASP A 64 -15.81 -16.43 2.65
CA ASP A 64 -17.23 -16.05 2.46
C ASP A 64 -17.48 -14.53 2.46
N LEU A 65 -16.48 -13.74 2.04
CA LEU A 65 -16.59 -12.28 1.95
C LEU A 65 -17.32 -11.87 0.66
N ASN A 66 -18.63 -11.78 0.70
CA ASN A 66 -19.42 -11.37 -0.45
C ASN A 66 -19.34 -9.87 -0.74
N THR A 67 -19.54 -9.04 0.29
CA THR A 67 -19.38 -7.59 0.22
C THR A 67 -18.60 -7.08 1.44
N PHE A 68 -17.68 -6.13 1.20
CA PHE A 68 -16.80 -5.58 2.24
C PHE A 68 -16.23 -4.23 1.82
N SER A 69 -15.70 -3.47 2.79
CA SER A 69 -14.88 -2.31 2.51
C SER A 69 -13.43 -2.73 2.34
N LEU A 70 -12.76 -2.18 1.31
CA LEU A 70 -11.38 -2.49 0.98
C LEU A 70 -10.50 -1.26 1.17
N ALA A 71 -9.46 -1.41 1.98
CA ALA A 71 -8.39 -0.43 2.13
C ALA A 71 -7.06 -1.01 1.65
N GLY A 72 -6.19 -0.18 1.13
CA GLY A 72 -4.82 -0.57 0.83
C GLY A 72 -3.86 0.59 0.98
N SER A 73 -2.59 0.28 1.27
CA SER A 73 -1.51 1.26 1.36
C SER A 73 -0.49 1.02 0.24
N SER A 74 -0.04 2.09 -0.43
CA SER A 74 1.03 2.03 -1.44
C SER A 74 0.74 0.98 -2.53
N PHE A 75 1.54 -0.06 -2.61
CA PHE A 75 1.36 -1.22 -3.50
C PHE A 75 0.03 -1.95 -3.23
N GLY A 76 -0.36 -2.12 -1.96
CA GLY A 76 -1.66 -2.68 -1.60
C GLY A 76 -2.83 -1.81 -2.05
N ALA A 77 -2.66 -0.49 -2.14
CA ALA A 77 -3.64 0.42 -2.70
C ALA A 77 -3.78 0.26 -4.23
N TRP A 78 -2.69 -0.01 -4.94
CA TRP A 78 -2.77 -0.39 -6.34
C TRP A 78 -3.58 -1.67 -6.54
N ILE A 79 -3.28 -2.74 -5.77
CA ILE A 79 -4.05 -3.99 -5.81
C ILE A 79 -5.54 -3.72 -5.52
N ALA A 80 -5.83 -2.91 -4.51
CA ALA A 80 -7.21 -2.56 -4.15
C ALA A 80 -7.94 -1.82 -5.29
N ALA A 81 -7.28 -0.91 -5.99
CA ALA A 81 -7.82 -0.21 -7.15
C ALA A 81 -8.08 -1.18 -8.33
N GLU A 82 -7.17 -2.14 -8.57
CA GLU A 82 -7.35 -3.17 -9.60
C GLU A 82 -8.54 -4.11 -9.29
N ILE A 83 -8.74 -4.49 -8.03
CA ILE A 83 -9.91 -5.26 -7.59
C ILE A 83 -11.18 -4.43 -7.80
N ALA A 84 -11.18 -3.16 -7.39
CA ALA A 84 -12.33 -2.27 -7.49
C ALA A 84 -12.85 -2.10 -8.93
N VAL A 85 -11.95 -2.01 -9.91
CA VAL A 85 -12.37 -1.86 -11.31
C VAL A 85 -12.82 -3.16 -11.96
N ARG A 86 -12.42 -4.33 -11.43
CA ARG A 86 -12.81 -5.64 -11.94
C ARG A 86 -14.09 -6.16 -11.29
N HIS A 87 -14.20 -5.99 -9.98
CA HIS A 87 -15.29 -6.50 -9.15
C HIS A 87 -15.91 -5.39 -8.27
N PRO A 88 -16.44 -4.30 -8.90
CA PRO A 88 -17.00 -3.16 -8.15
C PRO A 88 -18.21 -3.54 -7.28
N GLU A 89 -18.92 -4.62 -7.62
CA GLU A 89 -20.06 -5.13 -6.88
C GLU A 89 -19.69 -5.62 -5.48
N ARG A 90 -18.48 -6.17 -5.32
CA ARG A 90 -18.00 -6.74 -4.04
C ARG A 90 -17.60 -5.69 -3.00
N LEU A 91 -17.29 -4.47 -3.44
CA LEU A 91 -16.78 -3.43 -2.53
C LEU A 91 -17.87 -2.44 -2.15
N GLU A 92 -18.02 -2.17 -0.85
CA GLU A 92 -18.90 -1.12 -0.33
C GLU A 92 -18.21 0.25 -0.36
N LYS A 93 -17.00 0.31 0.17
CA LYS A 93 -16.13 1.48 0.18
C LYS A 93 -14.72 1.09 -0.26
N LEU A 94 -14.01 2.04 -0.85
CA LEU A 94 -12.61 1.89 -1.24
C LEU A 94 -11.76 2.98 -0.58
N VAL A 95 -10.67 2.59 0.07
CA VAL A 95 -9.69 3.51 0.67
C VAL A 95 -8.31 3.24 0.10
N LEU A 96 -7.69 4.26 -0.46
CA LEU A 96 -6.37 4.22 -1.07
C LEU A 96 -5.43 5.15 -0.32
N ILE A 97 -4.41 4.59 0.35
CA ILE A 97 -3.45 5.33 1.18
C ILE A 97 -2.11 5.37 0.44
N GLY A 98 -1.66 6.56 0.01
CA GLY A 98 -0.45 6.72 -0.79
C GLY A 98 -0.39 5.83 -2.04
N PRO A 99 -1.44 5.78 -2.89
CA PRO A 99 -1.58 4.74 -3.90
C PRO A 99 -0.53 4.86 -5.02
N THR A 100 0.13 3.75 -5.33
CA THR A 100 0.83 3.52 -6.60
C THR A 100 -0.15 3.02 -7.66
N GLY A 101 0.31 2.57 -8.83
CA GLY A 101 -0.51 1.87 -9.82
C GLY A 101 -0.92 2.68 -11.04
N LEU A 102 -0.84 4.00 -11.01
CA LEU A 102 -1.09 4.84 -12.19
C LEU A 102 0.20 5.26 -12.91
N SER A 103 0.09 5.47 -14.20
CA SER A 103 1.09 6.18 -14.99
C SER A 103 0.60 7.61 -15.25
N VAL A 104 1.39 8.60 -14.83
CA VAL A 104 1.16 10.03 -15.10
C VAL A 104 2.34 10.56 -15.89
N PRO A 105 2.18 10.93 -17.16
CA PRO A 105 3.28 11.39 -18.00
C PRO A 105 4.04 12.57 -17.40
N GLY A 106 5.37 12.47 -17.35
CA GLY A 106 6.24 13.49 -16.77
C GLY A 106 6.34 13.49 -15.24
N HIS A 107 5.58 12.63 -14.56
CA HIS A 107 5.57 12.50 -13.10
C HIS A 107 5.66 11.02 -12.73
N TYR A 108 6.85 10.53 -12.53
CA TYR A 108 7.08 9.11 -12.23
C TYR A 108 7.13 8.87 -10.73
N ILE A 109 6.70 7.69 -10.30
CA ILE A 109 6.95 7.17 -8.95
C ILE A 109 8.45 6.92 -8.84
N GLU A 110 9.06 7.31 -7.72
CA GLU A 110 10.48 7.07 -7.47
C GLU A 110 10.81 5.57 -7.40
N ASP A 111 12.03 5.21 -7.76
CA ASP A 111 12.47 3.81 -7.80
C ASP A 111 12.79 3.29 -6.40
N ILE A 112 11.74 2.85 -5.69
CA ILE A 112 11.88 2.27 -4.36
C ILE A 112 12.80 1.04 -4.34
N PHE A 113 12.94 0.33 -5.45
CA PHE A 113 13.81 -0.86 -5.52
C PHE A 113 15.29 -0.48 -5.53
N TRP A 114 15.62 0.66 -6.11
CA TRP A 114 16.96 1.23 -6.01
C TRP A 114 17.28 1.62 -4.57
N TYR A 115 16.38 2.36 -3.92
CA TYR A 115 16.53 2.80 -2.53
C TYR A 115 16.41 1.66 -1.50
N ALA A 116 15.89 0.50 -1.89
CA ALA A 116 15.84 -0.68 -1.02
C ALA A 116 17.21 -1.32 -0.80
N GLN A 117 18.24 -0.93 -1.56
CA GLN A 117 19.61 -1.35 -1.32
C GLN A 117 20.21 -0.48 -0.22
N PRO A 118 20.84 -1.07 0.82
CA PRO A 118 21.48 -0.27 1.86
C PRO A 118 22.67 0.49 1.33
N ASP A 119 22.80 1.77 1.70
CA ASP A 119 23.80 2.74 1.18
C ASP A 119 25.26 2.28 1.34
N ASP A 120 25.57 1.58 2.43
CA ASP A 120 26.91 1.07 2.75
C ASP A 120 26.88 -0.44 3.12
N GLY A 121 25.88 -1.15 2.62
CA GLY A 121 25.63 -2.54 2.98
C GLY A 121 24.88 -2.72 4.31
N VAL A 122 24.52 -1.64 5.00
CA VAL A 122 23.83 -1.66 6.31
C VAL A 122 22.74 -0.61 6.44
N ARG A 123 23.02 0.66 6.08
CA ARG A 123 22.11 1.79 6.31
C ARG A 123 21.11 1.98 5.18
N TYR A 124 19.91 2.39 5.54
CA TYR A 124 18.80 2.64 4.61
C TYR A 124 18.42 4.14 4.57
N ASP A 125 19.40 5.04 4.55
CA ASP A 125 19.15 6.48 4.58
C ASP A 125 18.32 6.94 3.38
N GLY A 126 18.67 6.49 2.18
CA GLY A 126 17.92 6.79 0.96
C GLY A 126 16.47 6.29 1.02
N LEU A 127 16.25 5.06 1.49
CA LEU A 127 14.92 4.49 1.63
C LEU A 127 14.09 5.24 2.69
N ARG A 128 14.70 5.61 3.82
CA ARG A 128 13.99 6.40 4.85
C ARG A 128 13.62 7.79 4.33
N ASN A 129 14.52 8.47 3.61
CA ASN A 129 14.22 9.75 2.98
C ASN A 129 13.07 9.67 1.97
N LEU A 130 12.94 8.54 1.30
CA LEU A 130 11.86 8.31 0.35
C LEU A 130 10.50 8.07 1.04
N LEU A 131 10.50 7.38 2.17
CA LEU A 131 9.30 6.85 2.81
C LEU A 131 8.73 7.72 3.94
N PHE A 132 9.58 8.45 4.65
CA PHE A 132 9.17 9.18 5.86
C PHE A 132 9.33 10.69 5.66
N SER A 133 8.47 11.45 6.34
CA SER A 133 8.58 12.90 6.40
C SER A 133 9.86 13.35 7.10
N GLU A 134 10.35 12.54 8.05
CA GLU A 134 11.60 12.69 8.75
C GLU A 134 12.34 11.34 8.79
N ALA A 135 13.44 11.24 8.03
CA ALA A 135 14.19 9.99 7.84
C ALA A 135 14.83 9.47 9.15
N THR A 136 15.10 10.35 10.10
CA THR A 136 15.68 10.04 11.42
C THR A 136 14.62 9.88 12.52
N SER A 137 13.34 9.88 12.17
CA SER A 137 12.26 9.61 13.11
C SER A 137 12.40 8.25 13.78
N GLU A 138 11.91 8.14 15.02
CA GLU A 138 11.93 6.87 15.76
C GLU A 138 11.30 5.72 14.96
N VAL A 139 10.19 5.99 14.28
CA VAL A 139 9.50 4.98 13.46
C VAL A 139 10.34 4.59 12.23
N GLY A 140 10.97 5.55 11.56
CA GLY A 140 11.84 5.29 10.41
C GLY A 140 13.05 4.44 10.79
N LEU A 141 13.73 4.81 11.88
CA LEU A 141 14.89 4.07 12.40
C LEU A 141 14.51 2.67 12.93
N ARG A 142 13.32 2.50 13.48
CA ARG A 142 12.82 1.19 13.91
C ARG A 142 12.54 0.27 12.72
N MET A 143 11.97 0.82 11.65
CA MET A 143 11.65 0.05 10.44
C MET A 143 12.91 -0.26 9.61
N PHE A 144 13.78 0.71 9.48
CA PHE A 144 15.01 0.64 8.69
C PHE A 144 16.18 1.21 9.50
N PRO A 145 16.81 0.41 10.40
CA PRO A 145 17.83 0.88 11.33
C PRO A 145 19.15 1.23 10.63
N ASP A 146 19.99 2.04 11.30
CA ASP A 146 21.34 2.43 10.86
C ASP A 146 22.40 1.34 11.09
N LYS A 147 22.03 0.20 11.60
CA LYS A 147 22.89 -0.95 11.87
C LYS A 147 22.27 -2.21 11.32
N LYS A 148 23.13 -3.20 11.08
CA LYS A 148 22.68 -4.50 10.59
C LYS A 148 21.56 -5.07 11.48
N ASP A 149 20.46 -5.39 10.84
CA ASP A 149 19.28 -6.00 11.46
C ASP A 149 19.51 -7.51 11.68
N THR A 150 18.58 -8.19 12.30
CA THR A 150 18.61 -9.65 12.39
C THR A 150 18.43 -10.26 11.00
N ILE A 151 19.02 -11.44 10.80
CA ILE A 151 18.91 -12.16 9.51
C ILE A 151 17.43 -12.39 9.15
N ASP A 152 16.62 -12.75 10.12
CA ASP A 152 15.18 -13.01 9.89
C ASP A 152 14.45 -11.77 9.39
N ARG A 153 14.76 -10.58 9.95
CA ARG A 153 14.17 -9.33 9.50
C ARG A 153 14.67 -8.91 8.11
N GLU A 154 15.93 -9.11 7.81
CA GLU A 154 16.48 -8.86 6.46
C GLU A 154 15.82 -9.79 5.42
N ILE A 155 15.63 -11.07 5.74
CA ILE A 155 14.89 -12.01 4.89
C ILE A 155 13.44 -11.57 4.72
N ALA A 156 12.77 -11.13 5.78
CA ALA A 156 11.39 -10.67 5.70
C ALA A 156 11.24 -9.42 4.82
N LYS A 157 12.12 -8.43 4.97
CA LYS A 157 12.18 -7.25 4.07
C LYS A 157 12.41 -7.69 2.62
N TYR A 158 13.41 -8.55 2.38
CA TYR A 158 13.69 -9.07 1.05
C TYR A 158 12.47 -9.73 0.40
N LYS A 159 11.72 -10.54 1.15
CA LYS A 159 10.50 -11.22 0.63
C LYS A 159 9.44 -10.21 0.16
N VAL A 160 9.19 -9.16 0.93
CA VAL A 160 8.21 -8.12 0.56
C VAL A 160 8.66 -7.35 -0.68
N PHE A 161 9.92 -6.94 -0.73
CA PHE A 161 10.47 -6.27 -1.91
C PHE A 161 10.50 -7.18 -3.14
N ARG A 162 10.85 -8.46 -2.96
CA ARG A 162 10.83 -9.47 -4.03
C ARG A 162 9.43 -9.63 -4.62
N PHE A 163 8.40 -9.75 -3.78
CA PHE A 163 7.02 -9.86 -4.25
C PHE A 163 6.60 -8.62 -5.06
N ALA A 164 6.87 -7.44 -4.53
CA ALA A 164 6.56 -6.20 -5.24
C ALA A 164 7.37 -6.03 -6.53
N ASN A 165 8.64 -6.45 -6.54
CA ASN A 165 9.51 -6.43 -7.71
C ASN A 165 8.95 -7.34 -8.82
N LEU A 166 8.53 -8.55 -8.49
CA LEU A 166 7.97 -9.51 -9.43
C LEU A 166 6.79 -8.91 -10.23
N ILE A 167 5.96 -8.11 -9.58
CA ILE A 167 4.76 -7.52 -10.16
C ILE A 167 5.03 -6.13 -10.75
N GLY A 168 5.80 -5.31 -10.06
CA GLY A 168 5.91 -3.86 -10.31
C GLY A 168 7.20 -3.41 -10.99
N PHE A 169 8.21 -4.28 -11.15
CA PHE A 169 9.50 -3.91 -11.75
C PHE A 169 9.45 -3.96 -13.29
N LYS A 170 8.59 -3.14 -13.87
CA LYS A 170 8.48 -2.94 -15.33
C LYS A 170 8.48 -1.44 -15.58
N PRO A 171 9.46 -0.87 -16.31
CA PRO A 171 9.52 0.58 -16.54
C PRO A 171 8.29 1.13 -17.29
N PRO A 172 7.74 2.27 -16.85
CA PRO A 172 7.93 2.91 -15.56
C PRO A 172 7.34 2.05 -14.44
N TYR A 173 7.97 2.09 -13.24
CA TYR A 173 7.70 1.15 -12.14
C TYR A 173 6.32 1.33 -11.48
N LEU A 174 5.84 0.27 -10.83
CA LEU A 174 4.67 0.26 -9.93
C LEU A 174 3.39 0.82 -10.56
N HIS A 175 3.09 0.48 -11.83
CA HIS A 175 1.88 0.92 -12.48
C HIS A 175 1.31 -0.09 -13.48
N ASN A 176 0.00 0.05 -13.75
CA ASN A 176 -0.67 -0.56 -14.89
C ASN A 176 -1.14 0.55 -15.83
N PRO A 177 -0.63 0.64 -17.07
CA PRO A 177 -0.97 1.72 -18.00
C PRO A 177 -2.46 1.77 -18.37
N LYS A 178 -3.19 0.69 -18.13
CA LYS A 178 -4.63 0.58 -18.44
C LYS A 178 -5.53 0.92 -17.24
N LEU A 179 -4.97 0.99 -16.02
CA LEU A 179 -5.79 1.16 -14.81
C LEU A 179 -6.56 2.50 -14.84
N LYS A 180 -5.88 3.61 -15.17
CA LYS A 180 -6.51 4.93 -15.19
C LYS A 180 -7.80 4.96 -16.01
N ALA A 181 -7.78 4.36 -17.21
CA ALA A 181 -8.94 4.32 -18.10
C ALA A 181 -10.09 3.41 -17.61
N ARG A 182 -9.89 2.71 -16.49
CA ARG A 182 -10.86 1.77 -15.93
C ARG A 182 -11.42 2.22 -14.58
N LEU A 183 -10.84 3.25 -13.94
CA LEU A 183 -11.24 3.70 -12.60
C LEU A 183 -12.70 4.16 -12.54
N ASP A 184 -13.23 4.68 -13.63
CA ASP A 184 -14.62 5.12 -13.75
C ASP A 184 -15.64 3.98 -13.63
N ARG A 185 -15.23 2.72 -13.74
CA ARG A 185 -16.10 1.56 -13.51
C ARG A 185 -16.57 1.45 -12.05
N TYR A 186 -15.75 1.89 -11.10
CA TYR A 186 -16.15 1.91 -9.69
C TYR A 186 -16.91 3.20 -9.37
N LYS A 187 -18.22 3.09 -9.19
CA LYS A 187 -19.12 4.23 -9.01
C LYS A 187 -19.44 4.57 -7.55
N LYS A 188 -18.96 3.75 -6.60
CA LYS A 188 -19.15 3.98 -5.18
C LYS A 188 -18.10 4.96 -4.63
N SER A 189 -18.20 5.32 -3.35
CA SER A 189 -17.31 6.30 -2.72
C SER A 189 -15.88 5.77 -2.59
N VAL A 190 -14.91 6.63 -2.92
CA VAL A 190 -13.47 6.37 -2.80
C VAL A 190 -12.83 7.45 -1.94
N LEU A 191 -12.07 7.04 -0.94
CA LEU A 191 -11.19 7.91 -0.18
C LEU A 191 -9.74 7.70 -0.60
N ILE A 192 -9.07 8.76 -0.99
CA ILE A 192 -7.63 8.80 -1.23
C ILE A 192 -6.99 9.58 -0.08
N ILE A 193 -5.99 9.02 0.58
CA ILE A 193 -5.21 9.67 1.63
C ILE A 193 -3.77 9.79 1.16
N TRP A 194 -3.18 10.98 1.28
CA TRP A 194 -1.83 11.23 0.80
C TRP A 194 -1.06 12.12 1.77
N GLY A 195 0.22 11.81 1.97
CA GLY A 195 1.13 12.60 2.78
C GLY A 195 1.70 13.77 1.99
N LYS A 196 1.65 14.99 2.54
CA LYS A 196 2.16 16.19 1.85
C LYS A 196 3.66 16.12 1.58
N GLN A 197 4.40 15.33 2.35
CA GLN A 197 5.84 15.12 2.26
C GLN A 197 6.20 13.75 1.65
N ASP A 198 5.26 13.14 0.91
CA ASP A 198 5.48 11.88 0.20
C ASP A 198 6.50 12.10 -0.94
N SER A 199 7.69 11.51 -0.78
CA SER A 199 8.78 11.58 -1.76
C SER A 199 8.77 10.41 -2.74
N LEU A 200 7.91 9.39 -2.52
CA LEU A 200 7.77 8.24 -3.42
C LEU A 200 6.71 8.48 -4.49
N VAL A 201 5.52 8.92 -4.07
CA VAL A 201 4.36 9.11 -4.95
C VAL A 201 4.06 10.60 -5.13
N PRO A 202 4.30 11.17 -6.32
CA PRO A 202 4.00 12.57 -6.61
C PRO A 202 2.51 12.91 -6.46
N GLN A 203 2.20 14.13 -6.04
CA GLN A 203 0.82 14.62 -5.89
C GLN A 203 -0.04 14.40 -7.14
N SER A 204 0.53 14.54 -8.33
CA SER A 204 -0.17 14.32 -9.61
C SER A 204 -0.80 12.93 -9.75
N HIS A 205 -0.25 11.90 -9.08
CA HIS A 205 -0.83 10.55 -9.07
C HIS A 205 -2.11 10.49 -8.25
N VAL A 206 -2.11 11.09 -7.04
CA VAL A 206 -3.31 11.09 -6.20
C VAL A 206 -4.38 12.02 -6.74
N ASP A 207 -3.99 13.13 -7.38
CA ASP A 207 -4.93 13.98 -8.12
C ASP A 207 -5.55 13.22 -9.29
N ALA A 208 -4.77 12.44 -10.05
CA ALA A 208 -5.29 11.60 -11.13
C ALA A 208 -6.26 10.52 -10.63
N TYR A 209 -6.01 9.90 -9.47
CA TYR A 209 -6.99 9.00 -8.84
C TYR A 209 -8.28 9.74 -8.47
N LYS A 210 -8.16 10.86 -7.75
CA LYS A 210 -9.30 11.66 -7.31
C LYS A 210 -10.16 12.13 -8.50
N ASP A 211 -9.53 12.62 -9.56
CA ASP A 211 -10.23 13.19 -10.70
C ASP A 211 -10.84 12.14 -11.63
N THR A 212 -10.33 10.90 -11.61
CA THR A 212 -10.83 9.82 -12.46
C THR A 212 -11.92 8.99 -11.78
N PHE A 213 -11.86 8.78 -10.47
CA PHE A 213 -12.97 8.15 -9.76
C PHE A 213 -14.19 9.07 -9.68
N PRO A 214 -15.40 8.65 -10.09
CA PRO A 214 -16.61 9.50 -10.09
C PRO A 214 -16.99 10.09 -8.72
N ARG A 215 -16.58 9.42 -7.64
CA ARG A 215 -16.80 9.85 -6.25
C ARG A 215 -15.51 9.80 -5.44
N GLY A 216 -14.40 10.24 -6.05
CA GLY A 216 -13.10 10.33 -5.41
C GLY A 216 -13.01 11.53 -4.46
N LYS A 217 -12.59 11.30 -3.22
CA LYS A 217 -12.27 12.33 -2.22
C LYS A 217 -10.81 12.19 -1.82
N LEU A 218 -10.04 13.27 -1.92
CA LEU A 218 -8.64 13.33 -1.47
C LEU A 218 -8.55 14.04 -0.13
N ILE A 219 -7.83 13.42 0.81
CA ILE A 219 -7.41 14.01 2.07
C ILE A 219 -5.88 14.03 2.11
N THR A 220 -5.31 15.22 2.30
CA THR A 220 -3.86 15.41 2.43
C THR A 220 -3.47 15.57 3.88
N ILE A 221 -2.52 14.75 4.35
CA ILE A 221 -1.96 14.80 5.71
C ILE A 221 -0.66 15.64 5.67
N LYS A 222 -0.64 16.74 6.42
CA LYS A 222 0.41 17.78 6.26
C LYS A 222 1.80 17.33 6.67
N HIS A 223 1.91 16.48 7.69
CA HIS A 223 3.17 16.13 8.36
C HIS A 223 3.55 14.65 8.17
N CYS A 224 3.10 14.04 7.08
CA CYS A 224 3.44 12.67 6.75
C CYS A 224 4.12 12.58 5.39
N GLY A 225 5.06 11.66 5.29
CA GLY A 225 5.63 11.14 4.05
C GLY A 225 4.75 10.04 3.45
N HIS A 226 5.39 9.08 2.79
CA HIS A 226 4.71 7.93 2.17
C HIS A 226 4.17 6.92 3.18
N SER A 227 4.88 6.70 4.29
CA SER A 227 4.55 5.71 5.33
C SER A 227 3.48 6.22 6.32
N LEU A 228 2.38 6.79 5.82
CA LEU A 228 1.33 7.45 6.61
C LEU A 228 0.84 6.64 7.80
N ILE A 229 0.56 5.34 7.62
CA ILE A 229 0.04 4.47 8.69
C ILE A 229 1.04 4.22 9.81
N ALA A 230 2.34 4.42 9.54
CA ALA A 230 3.40 4.32 10.53
C ALA A 230 3.68 5.65 11.22
N GLU A 231 3.61 6.77 10.47
CA GLU A 231 3.91 8.11 10.95
C GLU A 231 2.77 8.70 11.80
N ASP A 232 1.51 8.56 11.34
CA ASP A 232 0.34 9.06 12.08
C ASP A 232 -0.82 8.04 12.08
N PRO A 233 -0.64 6.88 12.75
CA PRO A 233 -1.63 5.82 12.77
C PRO A 233 -2.99 6.25 13.31
N LYS A 234 -3.02 7.21 14.26
CA LYS A 234 -4.26 7.68 14.89
C LYS A 234 -5.11 8.49 13.92
N THR A 235 -4.53 9.47 13.27
CA THR A 235 -5.24 10.30 12.29
C THR A 235 -5.69 9.47 11.10
N ILE A 236 -4.83 8.58 10.59
CA ILE A 236 -5.18 7.73 9.45
C ILE A 236 -6.30 6.75 9.81
N ALA A 237 -6.21 6.04 10.95
CA ALA A 237 -7.25 5.12 11.39
C ALA A 237 -8.60 5.84 11.59
N LYS A 238 -8.59 7.03 12.23
CA LYS A 238 -9.81 7.82 12.41
C LYS A 238 -10.42 8.31 11.11
N THR A 239 -9.59 8.70 10.15
CA THR A 239 -10.02 9.13 8.82
C THR A 239 -10.68 7.98 8.06
N VAL A 240 -10.07 6.78 8.10
CA VAL A 240 -10.63 5.56 7.51
C VAL A 240 -11.92 5.16 8.20
N GLU A 241 -11.95 5.13 9.54
CA GLU A 241 -13.15 4.81 10.34
C GLU A 241 -14.31 5.71 9.92
N THR A 242 -14.12 7.04 9.98
CA THR A 242 -15.16 8.00 9.62
C THR A 242 -15.71 7.76 8.21
N PHE A 243 -14.83 7.56 7.22
CA PHE A 243 -15.26 7.33 5.85
C PHE A 243 -16.00 6.01 5.65
N VAL A 244 -15.61 4.95 6.34
CA VAL A 244 -16.24 3.63 6.18
C VAL A 244 -17.59 3.57 6.87
N THR A 245 -17.80 4.33 7.95
CA THR A 245 -19.07 4.35 8.72
C THR A 245 -20.11 5.33 8.19
N ASP A 246 -19.72 6.35 7.43
CA ASP A 246 -20.62 7.31 6.72
C ASP A 246 -21.31 6.66 5.51
#